data_35fd07c7a0cb47bf9dc4228ac46350b2
#
_entry.id   35fd07c7a0cb47bf9dc4228ac46350b2
#
_cell.length_a   1.000
_cell.length_b   1.000
_cell.length_c   1.000
_cell.angle_alpha   90.00
_cell.angle_beta   90.00
_cell.angle_gamma   90.00
#
_symmetry.space_group_name_H-M   'P 1'
#
loop_
_entity.id
_entity.type
_entity.pdbx_description
1 polymer ?
#
loop_
_entity_poly.entity_id
_entity_poly.type
_entity_poly.pdbx_seq_one_letter_code
_entity_poly.pdbx_strand_id
1 'polypeptide(L)'
;DMSLMFRGCSSLTTLDLSNFNTSNVTNMNSMFYGCSSLTSLDLSNFNTSNVTNMDSMFCYCSGLTNLDLSNFNTSNVTNMTGMFWGCNSLTALDLSNFDTSNVTNMYGMFYNCAKLTTLNISKFNTSNVTDMHAMFNGCNRLTTLNLSNFNTSKVTNMNQMFFLSSKLKTIYVSDLWNVDNVTNSTNMFSACTSLVGAVPYDSAKIDKTMANYTTGYLTYKSNN
;
A
#
# COMPACT_ATOMS: atom_id res chain seq x y z
N ASP A 1 17.74 -8.82 14.59
CA ASP A 1 16.32 -8.51 14.75
C ASP A 1 16.19 -7.09 15.29
N MET A 2 15.46 -6.23 14.58
CA MET A 2 15.13 -4.86 15.03
C MET A 2 13.61 -4.65 15.10
N SER A 3 12.86 -5.75 15.18
CA SER A 3 11.41 -5.65 15.35
C SER A 3 11.05 -4.89 16.62
N LEU A 4 9.99 -4.08 16.55
CA LEU A 4 9.41 -3.34 17.68
C LEU A 4 10.33 -2.31 18.36
N MET A 5 11.55 -2.02 17.83
CA MET A 5 12.59 -1.25 18.53
C MET A 5 12.12 0.13 19.01
N PHE A 6 11.35 0.85 18.19
CA PHE A 6 10.78 2.16 18.54
C PHE A 6 9.26 2.14 18.61
N ARG A 7 8.66 0.92 18.74
CA ARG A 7 7.22 0.80 18.76
C ARG A 7 6.57 1.61 19.88
N GLY A 8 5.61 2.46 19.49
CA GLY A 8 4.83 3.27 20.45
C GLY A 8 5.57 4.49 20.98
N CYS A 9 6.73 4.84 20.41
CA CYS A 9 7.45 6.07 20.79
C CYS A 9 6.71 7.32 20.25
N SER A 10 5.45 7.49 20.69
CA SER A 10 4.53 8.49 20.14
C SER A 10 4.92 9.94 20.39
N SER A 11 5.73 10.21 21.40
CA SER A 11 6.24 11.56 21.73
C SER A 11 7.59 11.88 21.07
N LEU A 12 8.18 10.91 20.37
CA LEU A 12 9.48 11.10 19.71
C LEU A 12 9.30 12.00 18.47
N THR A 13 9.97 13.16 18.47
CA THR A 13 9.90 14.15 17.39
C THR A 13 11.08 14.07 16.43
N THR A 14 12.22 13.60 16.90
CA THR A 14 13.45 13.41 16.12
C THR A 14 14.11 12.11 16.54
N LEU A 15 14.78 11.46 15.61
CA LEU A 15 15.50 10.21 15.84
C LEU A 15 16.75 10.19 14.97
N ASP A 16 17.92 10.14 15.61
CA ASP A 16 19.20 9.96 14.93
C ASP A 16 19.53 8.48 14.79
N LEU A 17 19.56 8.01 13.54
CA LEU A 17 19.88 6.63 13.16
C LEU A 17 21.21 6.52 12.43
N SER A 18 22.02 7.60 12.37
CA SER A 18 23.24 7.68 11.57
C SER A 18 24.27 6.58 11.88
N ASN A 19 24.29 6.08 13.12
CA ASN A 19 25.20 5.03 13.57
C ASN A 19 24.59 3.60 13.54
N PHE A 20 23.39 3.45 12.99
CA PHE A 20 22.77 2.12 12.92
C PHE A 20 23.35 1.30 11.76
N ASN A 21 23.84 0.12 12.08
CA ASN A 21 24.24 -0.87 11.08
C ASN A 21 23.14 -1.92 10.94
N THR A 22 22.43 -1.89 9.82
CA THR A 22 21.31 -2.82 9.54
C THR A 22 21.68 -3.95 8.59
N SER A 23 22.95 -4.08 8.20
CA SER A 23 23.39 -5.03 7.16
C SER A 23 23.06 -6.51 7.46
N ASN A 24 22.92 -6.88 8.72
CA ASN A 24 22.58 -8.25 9.15
C ASN A 24 21.15 -8.37 9.68
N VAL A 25 20.32 -7.34 9.51
CA VAL A 25 18.95 -7.33 10.02
C VAL A 25 18.03 -8.09 9.04
N THR A 26 17.32 -9.06 9.57
CA THR A 26 16.35 -9.86 8.81
C THR A 26 14.89 -9.51 9.11
N ASN A 27 14.63 -8.84 10.24
CA ASN A 27 13.28 -8.52 10.68
C ASN A 27 13.18 -7.08 11.19
N MET A 28 12.32 -6.28 10.54
CA MET A 28 12.01 -4.88 10.88
C MET A 28 10.51 -4.70 11.16
N ASN A 29 9.80 -5.80 11.53
CA ASN A 29 8.38 -5.73 11.88
C ASN A 29 8.13 -4.66 12.92
N SER A 30 7.17 -3.77 12.63
CA SER A 30 6.70 -2.73 13.55
C SER A 30 7.80 -1.83 14.17
N MET A 31 8.95 -1.70 13.48
CA MET A 31 10.11 -0.99 14.05
C MET A 31 9.78 0.44 14.48
N PHE A 32 8.97 1.16 13.69
CA PHE A 32 8.54 2.54 13.99
C PHE A 32 7.04 2.65 14.23
N TYR A 33 6.35 1.52 14.49
CA TYR A 33 4.91 1.51 14.72
C TYR A 33 4.50 2.54 15.77
N GLY A 34 3.58 3.45 15.42
CA GLY A 34 3.04 4.43 16.35
C GLY A 34 3.98 5.57 16.74
N CYS A 35 5.07 5.79 15.99
CA CYS A 35 5.92 6.98 16.14
C CYS A 35 5.19 8.21 15.57
N SER A 36 4.07 8.57 16.16
CA SER A 36 3.10 9.51 15.59
C SER A 36 3.56 10.98 15.56
N SER A 37 4.57 11.35 16.35
CA SER A 37 5.12 12.71 16.38
C SER A 37 6.35 12.91 15.47
N LEU A 38 6.90 11.83 14.88
CA LEU A 38 7.97 11.97 13.90
C LEU A 38 7.43 12.63 12.63
N THR A 39 8.04 13.73 12.22
CA THR A 39 7.68 14.46 10.99
C THR A 39 8.56 14.11 9.80
N SER A 40 9.76 13.64 10.07
CA SER A 40 10.73 13.12 9.11
C SER A 40 11.53 11.98 9.73
N LEU A 41 12.12 11.15 8.91
CA LEU A 41 12.97 10.04 9.33
C LEU A 41 14.05 9.82 8.25
N ASP A 42 15.31 9.94 8.64
CA ASP A 42 16.43 9.64 7.75
C ASP A 42 16.80 8.16 7.86
N LEU A 43 16.60 7.44 6.76
CA LEU A 43 16.91 6.01 6.64
C LEU A 43 17.98 5.75 5.57
N SER A 44 18.72 6.80 5.15
CA SER A 44 19.68 6.74 4.03
C SER A 44 20.81 5.72 4.25
N ASN A 45 21.16 5.42 5.52
CA ASN A 45 22.17 4.43 5.89
C ASN A 45 21.60 3.01 6.09
N PHE A 46 20.28 2.80 5.94
CA PHE A 46 19.70 1.46 6.13
C PHE A 46 20.04 0.55 4.93
N ASN A 47 20.63 -0.59 5.23
CA ASN A 47 20.74 -1.70 4.29
C ASN A 47 19.67 -2.73 4.62
N THR A 48 18.69 -2.89 3.73
CA THR A 48 17.55 -3.79 3.91
C THR A 48 17.65 -5.08 3.09
N SER A 49 18.82 -5.36 2.46
CA SER A 49 19.00 -6.49 1.55
C SER A 49 18.73 -7.87 2.17
N ASN A 50 18.88 -8.00 3.49
CA ASN A 50 18.62 -9.24 4.21
C ASN A 50 17.25 -9.28 4.91
N VAL A 51 16.44 -8.20 4.81
CA VAL A 51 15.16 -8.10 5.51
C VAL A 51 14.10 -8.94 4.78
N THR A 52 13.44 -9.80 5.54
CA THR A 52 12.35 -10.67 5.05
C THR A 52 10.97 -10.23 5.53
N ASN A 53 10.90 -9.42 6.59
CA ASN A 53 9.65 -8.97 7.20
C ASN A 53 9.67 -7.46 7.48
N MET A 54 8.73 -6.73 6.84
CA MET A 54 8.50 -5.29 7.02
C MET A 54 7.05 -5.01 7.44
N ASP A 55 6.35 -6.02 8.01
CA ASP A 55 4.99 -5.85 8.51
C ASP A 55 4.90 -4.65 9.44
N SER A 56 3.95 -3.76 9.17
CA SER A 56 3.60 -2.62 10.01
C SER A 56 4.78 -1.68 10.35
N MET A 57 5.87 -1.68 9.54
CA MET A 57 7.11 -0.96 9.89
C MET A 57 6.87 0.51 10.19
N PHE A 58 6.01 1.19 9.43
CA PHE A 58 5.66 2.61 9.61
C PHE A 58 4.18 2.80 10.02
N CYS A 59 3.53 1.75 10.49
CA CYS A 59 2.12 1.79 10.85
C CYS A 59 1.88 2.86 11.94
N TYR A 60 0.87 3.73 11.72
CA TYR A 60 0.55 4.88 12.57
C TYR A 60 1.69 5.91 12.77
N CYS A 61 2.65 6.00 11.85
CA CYS A 61 3.55 7.13 11.77
C CYS A 61 2.80 8.35 11.18
N SER A 62 1.77 8.80 11.89
CA SER A 62 0.79 9.76 11.38
C SER A 62 1.35 11.19 11.18
N GLY A 63 2.49 11.50 11.79
CA GLY A 63 3.19 12.77 11.65
C GLY A 63 4.09 12.87 10.41
N LEU A 64 4.54 11.74 9.85
CA LEU A 64 5.45 11.75 8.70
C LEU A 64 4.81 12.45 7.49
N THR A 65 5.48 13.48 6.99
CA THR A 65 5.05 14.27 5.82
C THR A 65 5.71 13.81 4.53
N ASN A 66 6.92 13.29 4.64
CA ASN A 66 7.69 12.65 3.57
C ASN A 66 8.42 11.42 4.13
N LEU A 67 8.80 10.51 3.27
CA LEU A 67 9.58 9.34 3.61
C LEU A 67 10.34 8.89 2.37
N ASP A 68 11.67 8.97 2.41
CA ASP A 68 12.55 8.48 1.34
C ASP A 68 12.95 7.04 1.63
N LEU A 69 12.59 6.14 0.72
CA LEU A 69 12.90 4.71 0.77
C LEU A 69 13.67 4.27 -0.48
N SER A 70 14.29 5.20 -1.20
CA SER A 70 14.96 4.93 -2.47
C SER A 70 16.15 3.95 -2.34
N ASN A 71 16.74 3.85 -1.15
CA ASN A 71 17.82 2.88 -0.84
C ASN A 71 17.31 1.51 -0.37
N PHE A 72 15.99 1.32 -0.17
CA PHE A 72 15.46 0.04 0.31
C PHE A 72 15.54 -1.04 -0.78
N ASN A 73 16.17 -2.16 -0.46
CA ASN A 73 16.10 -3.40 -1.24
C ASN A 73 15.07 -4.31 -0.59
N THR A 74 13.98 -4.60 -1.28
CA THR A 74 12.88 -5.42 -0.77
C THR A 74 12.78 -6.80 -1.41
N SER A 75 13.79 -7.20 -2.18
CA SER A 75 13.77 -8.46 -2.95
C SER A 75 13.59 -9.74 -2.10
N ASN A 76 13.95 -9.68 -0.82
CA ASN A 76 13.77 -10.81 0.12
C ASN A 76 12.51 -10.67 1.01
N VAL A 77 11.75 -9.57 0.87
CA VAL A 77 10.59 -9.31 1.74
C VAL A 77 9.40 -10.16 1.30
N THR A 78 8.82 -10.88 2.25
CA THR A 78 7.64 -11.74 2.02
C THR A 78 6.36 -11.17 2.64
N ASN A 79 6.47 -10.26 3.60
CA ASN A 79 5.34 -9.65 4.30
C ASN A 79 5.46 -8.12 4.38
N MET A 80 4.49 -7.42 3.79
CA MET A 80 4.35 -5.95 3.81
C MET A 80 2.97 -5.51 4.36
N THR A 81 2.32 -6.38 5.15
CA THR A 81 1.03 -6.09 5.77
C THR A 81 1.10 -4.77 6.53
N GLY A 82 0.15 -3.87 6.28
CA GLY A 82 0.01 -2.62 7.01
C GLY A 82 1.23 -1.70 7.04
N MET A 83 2.21 -1.87 6.12
CA MET A 83 3.51 -1.17 6.21
C MET A 83 3.37 0.34 6.39
N PHE A 84 2.39 0.98 5.73
CA PHE A 84 2.11 2.42 5.81
C PHE A 84 0.72 2.72 6.39
N TRP A 85 0.11 1.78 7.09
CA TRP A 85 -1.22 1.95 7.68
C TRP A 85 -1.27 3.17 8.58
N GLY A 86 -2.20 4.10 8.29
CA GLY A 86 -2.39 5.29 9.12
C GLY A 86 -1.30 6.35 9.01
N CYS A 87 -0.46 6.32 7.96
CA CYS A 87 0.47 7.39 7.64
C CYS A 87 -0.29 8.61 7.09
N ASN A 88 -1.11 9.25 7.95
CA ASN A 88 -2.13 10.21 7.57
C ASN A 88 -1.58 11.53 7.01
N SER A 89 -0.32 11.83 7.23
CA SER A 89 0.30 13.08 6.78
C SER A 89 1.15 12.94 5.52
N LEU A 90 1.46 11.71 5.08
CA LEU A 90 2.17 11.50 3.82
C LEU A 90 1.36 12.03 2.65
N THR A 91 1.98 12.87 1.82
CA THR A 91 1.35 13.46 0.62
C THR A 91 1.79 12.78 -0.67
N ALA A 92 3.02 12.26 -0.70
CA ALA A 92 3.57 11.50 -1.79
C ALA A 92 4.38 10.31 -1.26
N LEU A 93 4.41 9.21 -2.01
CA LEU A 93 5.23 8.05 -1.71
C LEU A 93 5.69 7.40 -3.02
N ASP A 94 7.01 7.31 -3.19
CA ASP A 94 7.64 6.63 -4.31
C ASP A 94 8.21 5.29 -3.87
N LEU A 95 7.67 4.22 -4.41
CA LEU A 95 8.08 2.83 -4.15
C LEU A 95 8.50 2.15 -5.48
N SER A 96 8.96 2.93 -6.45
CA SER A 96 9.37 2.41 -7.77
C SER A 96 10.62 1.51 -7.72
N ASN A 97 11.35 1.50 -6.61
CA ASN A 97 12.47 0.60 -6.35
C ASN A 97 12.05 -0.70 -5.63
N PHE A 98 10.80 -0.82 -5.15
CA PHE A 98 10.36 -2.00 -4.40
C PHE A 98 10.15 -3.20 -5.33
N ASP A 99 10.89 -4.27 -5.06
CA ASP A 99 10.61 -5.60 -5.60
C ASP A 99 9.65 -6.31 -4.65
N THR A 100 8.44 -6.59 -5.13
CA THR A 100 7.40 -7.27 -4.35
C THR A 100 7.13 -8.69 -4.84
N SER A 101 8.02 -9.25 -5.65
CA SER A 101 7.84 -10.57 -6.27
C SER A 101 7.68 -11.72 -5.27
N ASN A 102 8.24 -11.57 -4.07
CA ASN A 102 8.13 -12.55 -2.99
C ASN A 102 7.01 -12.25 -1.97
N VAL A 103 6.30 -11.12 -2.13
CA VAL A 103 5.24 -10.71 -1.19
C VAL A 103 3.98 -11.51 -1.44
N THR A 104 3.42 -12.08 -0.38
CA THR A 104 2.17 -12.87 -0.43
C THR A 104 0.97 -12.15 0.20
N ASN A 105 1.21 -11.15 1.05
CA ASN A 105 0.17 -10.42 1.76
C ASN A 105 0.43 -8.91 1.72
N MET A 106 -0.55 -8.15 1.19
CA MET A 106 -0.56 -6.69 1.13
C MET A 106 -1.75 -6.08 1.88
N TYR A 107 -2.33 -6.82 2.85
CA TYR A 107 -3.44 -6.34 3.67
C TYR A 107 -3.13 -4.96 4.27
N GLY A 108 -4.01 -4.00 4.00
CA GLY A 108 -3.97 -2.67 4.57
C GLY A 108 -2.70 -1.86 4.33
N MET A 109 -1.88 -2.22 3.31
CA MET A 109 -0.55 -1.61 3.11
C MET A 109 -0.60 -0.08 3.10
N PHE A 110 -1.64 0.53 2.53
CA PHE A 110 -1.86 1.98 2.49
C PHE A 110 -3.16 2.40 3.19
N TYR A 111 -3.67 1.57 4.11
CA TYR A 111 -4.91 1.86 4.83
C TYR A 111 -4.83 3.24 5.50
N ASN A 112 -5.84 4.06 5.25
CA ASN A 112 -5.98 5.41 5.82
C ASN A 112 -4.74 6.32 5.62
N CYS A 113 -4.05 6.21 4.45
CA CYS A 113 -3.10 7.23 4.00
C CYS A 113 -3.88 8.44 3.47
N ALA A 114 -4.59 9.13 4.38
CA ALA A 114 -5.68 10.05 4.06
C ALA A 114 -5.25 11.29 3.26
N LYS A 115 -3.98 11.74 3.35
CA LYS A 115 -3.46 12.89 2.61
C LYS A 115 -2.67 12.52 1.36
N LEU A 116 -2.50 11.21 1.07
CA LEU A 116 -1.73 10.76 -0.08
C LEU A 116 -2.40 11.20 -1.40
N THR A 117 -1.67 11.95 -2.21
CA THR A 117 -2.09 12.42 -3.53
C THR A 117 -1.33 11.76 -4.67
N THR A 118 -0.09 11.33 -4.40
CA THR A 118 0.79 10.68 -5.37
C THR A 118 1.35 9.39 -4.78
N LEU A 119 1.14 8.29 -5.48
CA LEU A 119 1.66 6.97 -5.11
C LEU A 119 2.26 6.32 -6.36
N ASN A 120 3.59 6.04 -6.32
CA ASN A 120 4.28 5.33 -7.38
C ASN A 120 4.56 3.88 -6.94
N ILE A 121 3.82 2.95 -7.51
CA ILE A 121 3.92 1.49 -7.32
C ILE A 121 4.12 0.79 -8.67
N SER A 122 4.73 1.48 -9.63
CA SER A 122 4.84 1.03 -11.02
C SER A 122 5.67 -0.25 -11.21
N LYS A 123 6.47 -0.64 -10.20
CA LYS A 123 7.29 -1.86 -10.24
C LYS A 123 6.75 -3.01 -9.38
N PHE A 124 5.60 -2.81 -8.72
CA PHE A 124 5.00 -3.89 -7.92
C PHE A 124 4.69 -5.11 -8.79
N ASN A 125 5.19 -6.26 -8.37
CA ASN A 125 4.81 -7.57 -8.89
C ASN A 125 3.90 -8.24 -7.87
N THR A 126 2.63 -8.41 -8.21
CA THR A 126 1.63 -8.98 -7.29
C THR A 126 1.26 -10.43 -7.61
N SER A 127 2.03 -11.10 -8.46
CA SER A 127 1.72 -12.47 -8.95
C SER A 127 1.67 -13.54 -7.84
N ASN A 128 2.22 -13.26 -6.67
CA ASN A 128 2.19 -14.14 -5.50
C ASN A 128 1.25 -13.65 -4.38
N VAL A 129 0.62 -12.49 -4.55
CA VAL A 129 -0.27 -11.92 -3.53
C VAL A 129 -1.61 -12.64 -3.52
N THR A 130 -2.04 -13.03 -2.33
CA THR A 130 -3.34 -13.70 -2.08
C THR A 130 -4.34 -12.82 -1.34
N ASP A 131 -3.87 -11.83 -0.60
CA ASP A 131 -4.69 -10.91 0.20
C ASP A 131 -4.34 -9.44 -0.08
N MET A 132 -5.36 -8.69 -0.57
CA MET A 132 -5.34 -7.24 -0.80
C MET A 132 -6.45 -6.53 0.00
N HIS A 133 -6.95 -7.17 1.07
CA HIS A 133 -7.98 -6.59 1.94
C HIS A 133 -7.56 -5.18 2.38
N ALA A 134 -8.47 -4.21 2.18
CA ALA A 134 -8.33 -2.83 2.62
C ALA A 134 -7.04 -2.12 2.16
N MET A 135 -6.36 -2.60 1.10
CA MET A 135 -5.04 -2.09 0.69
C MET A 135 -5.01 -0.57 0.48
N PHE A 136 -6.06 0.01 -0.10
CA PHE A 136 -6.20 1.45 -0.36
C PHE A 136 -7.41 2.07 0.36
N ASN A 137 -7.89 1.42 1.43
CA ASN A 137 -9.03 1.92 2.20
C ASN A 137 -8.70 3.29 2.81
N GLY A 138 -9.59 4.26 2.64
CA GLY A 138 -9.43 5.59 3.22
C GLY A 138 -8.34 6.46 2.58
N CYS A 139 -7.87 6.13 1.38
CA CYS A 139 -6.95 6.99 0.61
C CYS A 139 -7.73 8.18 -0.01
N ASN A 140 -8.24 9.06 0.85
CA ASN A 140 -9.25 10.07 0.52
C ASN A 140 -8.79 11.19 -0.42
N ARG A 141 -7.50 11.30 -0.71
CA ARG A 141 -6.93 12.33 -1.58
C ARG A 141 -6.41 11.78 -2.91
N LEU A 142 -6.24 10.46 -3.05
CA LEU A 142 -5.90 9.87 -4.34
C LEU A 142 -7.03 10.10 -5.34
N THR A 143 -6.69 10.65 -6.49
CA THR A 143 -7.63 10.86 -7.60
C THR A 143 -7.46 9.83 -8.70
N THR A 144 -6.25 9.29 -8.83
CA THR A 144 -5.88 8.31 -9.85
C THR A 144 -5.00 7.24 -9.21
N LEU A 145 -5.24 5.99 -9.54
CA LEU A 145 -4.45 4.85 -9.10
C LEU A 145 -4.10 3.97 -10.31
N ASN A 146 -2.81 3.77 -10.56
CA ASN A 146 -2.35 2.92 -11.65
C ASN A 146 -1.97 1.53 -11.11
N LEU A 147 -2.81 0.55 -11.42
CA LEU A 147 -2.65 -0.87 -11.10
C LEU A 147 -2.47 -1.72 -12.36
N SER A 148 -2.02 -1.14 -13.49
CA SER A 148 -1.88 -1.87 -14.74
C SER A 148 -0.85 -3.01 -14.68
N ASN A 149 0.08 -2.95 -13.71
CA ASN A 149 1.06 -4.01 -13.43
C ASN A 149 0.57 -5.08 -12.43
N PHE A 150 -0.63 -4.92 -11.85
CA PHE A 150 -1.15 -5.85 -10.84
C PHE A 150 -1.68 -7.14 -11.50
N ASN A 151 -1.01 -8.25 -11.23
CA ASN A 151 -1.54 -9.58 -11.50
C ASN A 151 -2.32 -10.06 -10.29
N THR A 152 -3.64 -10.16 -10.43
CA THR A 152 -4.54 -10.52 -9.33
C THR A 152 -5.05 -11.95 -9.41
N SER A 153 -4.47 -12.79 -10.28
CA SER A 153 -4.94 -14.15 -10.52
C SER A 153 -4.94 -15.09 -9.30
N LYS A 154 -4.12 -14.80 -8.28
CA LYS A 154 -4.08 -15.56 -7.01
C LYS A 154 -4.84 -14.88 -5.87
N VAL A 155 -5.35 -13.67 -6.07
CA VAL A 155 -6.01 -12.91 -5.00
C VAL A 155 -7.37 -13.52 -4.68
N THR A 156 -7.58 -13.83 -3.41
CA THR A 156 -8.85 -14.37 -2.90
C THR A 156 -9.65 -13.36 -2.08
N ASN A 157 -8.99 -12.34 -1.55
CA ASN A 157 -9.59 -11.34 -0.67
C ASN A 157 -9.28 -9.91 -1.13
N MET A 158 -10.34 -9.19 -1.55
CA MET A 158 -10.34 -7.78 -1.90
C MET A 158 -11.38 -6.98 -1.09
N ASN A 159 -11.77 -7.52 0.09
CA ASN A 159 -12.72 -6.85 0.98
C ASN A 159 -12.24 -5.41 1.25
N GLN A 160 -13.13 -4.42 1.08
CA GLN A 160 -12.85 -3.01 1.35
C GLN A 160 -11.60 -2.44 0.65
N MET A 161 -11.12 -3.04 -0.44
CA MET A 161 -9.83 -2.65 -1.06
C MET A 161 -9.74 -1.15 -1.34
N PHE A 162 -10.83 -0.51 -1.76
CA PHE A 162 -10.91 0.93 -2.06
C PHE A 162 -11.91 1.67 -1.18
N PHE A 163 -12.46 1.04 -0.15
CA PHE A 163 -13.49 1.60 0.73
C PHE A 163 -13.12 3.02 1.20
N LEU A 164 -14.08 3.95 1.22
CA LEU A 164 -13.89 5.35 1.61
C LEU A 164 -12.89 6.16 0.77
N SER A 165 -12.37 5.68 -0.35
CA SER A 165 -11.48 6.45 -1.23
C SER A 165 -12.32 7.39 -2.13
N SER A 166 -12.99 8.35 -1.50
CA SER A 166 -14.08 9.15 -2.09
C SER A 166 -13.65 10.10 -3.22
N LYS A 167 -12.36 10.43 -3.32
CA LYS A 167 -11.81 11.26 -4.41
C LYS A 167 -11.23 10.44 -5.57
N LEU A 168 -11.16 9.12 -5.42
CA LEU A 168 -10.63 8.25 -6.44
C LEU A 168 -11.56 8.24 -7.66
N LYS A 169 -11.04 8.79 -8.76
CA LYS A 169 -11.79 8.98 -10.01
C LYS A 169 -11.49 7.88 -11.01
N THR A 170 -10.21 7.50 -11.13
CA THR A 170 -9.78 6.55 -12.14
C THR A 170 -8.85 5.50 -11.53
N ILE A 171 -9.16 4.23 -11.76
CA ILE A 171 -8.31 3.09 -11.43
C ILE A 171 -7.92 2.41 -12.74
N TYR A 172 -6.65 2.49 -13.12
CA TYR A 172 -6.14 1.82 -14.30
C TYR A 172 -5.77 0.38 -14.00
N VAL A 173 -6.18 -0.54 -14.86
CA VAL A 173 -5.84 -1.97 -14.82
C VAL A 173 -5.52 -2.46 -16.24
N SER A 174 -4.83 -3.60 -16.34
CA SER A 174 -4.54 -4.27 -17.61
C SER A 174 -5.22 -5.64 -17.68
N ASP A 175 -4.86 -6.45 -18.68
CA ASP A 175 -5.30 -7.84 -18.82
C ASP A 175 -4.77 -8.76 -17.69
N LEU A 176 -3.84 -8.28 -16.87
CA LEU A 176 -3.38 -9.00 -15.67
C LEU A 176 -4.39 -8.96 -14.52
N TRP A 177 -5.36 -8.04 -14.58
CA TRP A 177 -6.39 -7.91 -13.55
C TRP A 177 -7.47 -8.97 -13.74
N ASN A 178 -7.64 -9.79 -12.71
CA ASN A 178 -8.63 -10.88 -12.69
C ASN A 178 -9.29 -10.96 -11.30
N VAL A 179 -10.57 -11.22 -11.24
CA VAL A 179 -11.34 -11.37 -10.00
C VAL A 179 -12.02 -12.72 -9.84
N ASP A 180 -11.68 -13.69 -10.69
CA ASP A 180 -12.34 -15.02 -10.71
C ASP A 180 -12.12 -15.75 -9.38
N ASN A 181 -10.90 -15.72 -8.85
CA ASN A 181 -10.54 -16.35 -7.58
C ASN A 181 -10.93 -15.55 -6.32
N VAL A 182 -11.45 -14.32 -6.49
CA VAL A 182 -11.85 -13.49 -5.35
C VAL A 182 -13.12 -14.04 -4.72
N THR A 183 -13.02 -14.51 -3.48
CA THR A 183 -14.14 -15.03 -2.70
C THR A 183 -14.74 -13.98 -1.77
N ASN A 184 -13.97 -12.97 -1.37
CA ASN A 184 -14.44 -11.88 -0.52
C ASN A 184 -14.11 -10.52 -1.16
N SER A 185 -15.14 -9.77 -1.54
CA SER A 185 -15.07 -8.42 -2.10
C SER A 185 -16.07 -7.46 -1.46
N THR A 186 -16.54 -7.79 -0.26
CA THR A 186 -17.52 -7.00 0.48
C THR A 186 -17.06 -5.55 0.62
N ASN A 187 -17.93 -4.59 0.24
CA ASN A 187 -17.66 -3.16 0.31
C ASN A 187 -16.41 -2.69 -0.47
N MET A 188 -15.96 -3.45 -1.49
CA MET A 188 -14.72 -3.15 -2.24
C MET A 188 -14.67 -1.69 -2.72
N PHE A 189 -15.79 -1.16 -3.23
CA PHE A 189 -15.92 0.22 -3.73
C PHE A 189 -16.85 1.10 -2.90
N SER A 190 -17.30 0.67 -1.73
CA SER A 190 -18.25 1.45 -0.93
C SER A 190 -17.67 2.83 -0.61
N ALA A 191 -18.49 3.87 -0.81
CA ALA A 191 -18.13 5.28 -0.67
C ALA A 191 -17.02 5.79 -1.63
N CYS A 192 -16.77 5.11 -2.74
CA CYS A 192 -15.88 5.61 -3.83
C CYS A 192 -16.66 6.50 -4.81
N THR A 193 -17.29 7.52 -4.31
CA THR A 193 -18.33 8.31 -5.00
C THR A 193 -17.89 9.08 -6.25
N SER A 194 -16.58 9.21 -6.47
CA SER A 194 -16.00 9.89 -7.65
C SER A 194 -15.61 8.96 -8.80
N LEU A 195 -15.75 7.62 -8.62
CA LEU A 195 -15.32 6.66 -9.63
C LEU A 195 -16.07 6.86 -10.95
N VAL A 196 -15.30 6.85 -12.04
CA VAL A 196 -15.77 6.93 -13.41
C VAL A 196 -14.97 5.93 -14.25
N GLY A 197 -15.60 4.79 -14.53
CA GLY A 197 -15.06 3.78 -15.47
C GLY A 197 -15.90 3.73 -16.74
N ALA A 198 -16.24 2.52 -17.17
CA ALA A 198 -17.22 2.31 -18.24
C ALA A 198 -18.63 2.78 -17.84
N VAL A 199 -18.91 2.77 -16.54
CA VAL A 199 -20.17 3.28 -15.97
C VAL A 199 -19.88 4.17 -14.76
N PRO A 200 -20.78 5.12 -14.43
CA PRO A 200 -20.67 5.93 -13.22
C PRO A 200 -20.89 5.08 -11.96
N TYR A 201 -20.37 5.56 -10.83
CA TYR A 201 -20.53 4.92 -9.52
C TYR A 201 -22.00 4.76 -9.13
N ASP A 202 -22.35 3.58 -8.63
CA ASP A 202 -23.65 3.20 -8.08
C ASP A 202 -23.45 2.61 -6.67
N SER A 203 -24.01 3.23 -5.66
CA SER A 203 -23.86 2.80 -4.26
C SER A 203 -24.49 1.43 -3.95
N ALA A 204 -25.33 0.90 -4.83
CA ALA A 204 -25.88 -0.44 -4.73
C ALA A 204 -24.95 -1.54 -5.31
N LYS A 205 -23.91 -1.15 -6.05
CA LYS A 205 -22.99 -2.02 -6.77
C LYS A 205 -21.55 -1.76 -6.32
N ILE A 206 -21.14 -2.38 -5.23
CA ILE A 206 -19.91 -2.02 -4.50
C ILE A 206 -18.92 -3.17 -4.33
N ASP A 207 -19.15 -4.29 -5.00
CA ASP A 207 -18.33 -5.50 -4.91
C ASP A 207 -17.52 -5.79 -6.20
N LYS A 208 -16.94 -6.99 -6.31
CA LYS A 208 -16.12 -7.40 -7.46
C LYS A 208 -16.84 -7.41 -8.79
N THR A 209 -18.17 -7.42 -8.82
CA THR A 209 -18.93 -7.38 -10.09
C THR A 209 -18.64 -6.13 -10.90
N MET A 210 -18.26 -5.05 -10.21
CA MET A 210 -17.85 -3.78 -10.82
C MET A 210 -16.34 -3.64 -11.03
N ALA A 211 -15.55 -4.64 -10.64
CA ALA A 211 -14.09 -4.62 -10.73
C ALA A 211 -13.59 -5.07 -12.12
N ASN A 212 -14.11 -4.45 -13.17
CA ASN A 212 -13.72 -4.69 -14.56
C ASN A 212 -13.76 -3.38 -15.37
N TYR A 213 -13.11 -3.37 -16.53
CA TYR A 213 -12.98 -2.19 -17.40
C TYR A 213 -13.97 -2.17 -18.57
N THR A 214 -14.79 -3.20 -18.75
CA THR A 214 -15.77 -3.27 -19.86
C THR A 214 -17.15 -2.75 -19.48
N THR A 215 -17.60 -3.08 -18.27
CA THR A 215 -18.94 -2.74 -17.75
C THR A 215 -18.91 -2.21 -16.30
N GLY A 216 -17.70 -2.04 -15.74
CA GLY A 216 -17.49 -1.68 -14.33
C GLY A 216 -16.82 -0.33 -14.14
N TYR A 217 -16.15 -0.20 -12.99
CA TYR A 217 -15.56 1.06 -12.52
C TYR A 217 -14.09 1.25 -12.92
N LEU A 218 -13.47 0.27 -13.53
CA LEU A 218 -12.06 0.33 -13.88
C LEU A 218 -11.85 0.88 -15.30
N THR A 219 -10.63 1.31 -15.59
CA THR A 219 -10.22 1.83 -16.89
C THR A 219 -9.07 0.98 -17.42
N TYR A 220 -9.16 0.52 -18.66
CA TYR A 220 -8.08 -0.25 -19.28
C TYR A 220 -6.86 0.63 -19.53
N LYS A 221 -5.69 0.09 -19.23
CA LYS A 221 -4.38 0.62 -19.58
C LYS A 221 -3.42 -0.53 -19.79
N SER A 222 -2.79 -0.61 -20.99
CA SER A 222 -1.80 -1.66 -21.25
C SER A 222 -0.63 -1.58 -20.25
N ASN A 223 -0.04 -2.74 -19.99
CA ASN A 223 1.12 -2.87 -19.09
C ASN A 223 2.47 -2.71 -19.82
N ASN A 224 2.47 -1.92 -20.92
CA ASN A 224 3.66 -1.66 -21.74
C ASN A 224 4.46 -0.48 -21.19
#